data_82139baac5559d3b9b6f7dd0fb36eef7
#
_entry.id   82139baac5559d3b9b6f7dd0fb36eef7
#
_cell.length_a   1.000
_cell.length_b   1.000
_cell.length_c   1.000
_cell.angle_alpha   90.00
_cell.angle_beta   90.00
_cell.angle_gamma   90.00
#
_symmetry.space_group_name_H-M   'P 1'
#
loop_
_entity.id
_entity.type
_entity.pdbx_description
1 polymer ?
#
loop_
_entity_poly.entity_id
_entity_poly.type
_entity_poly.pdbx_seq_one_letter_code
_entity_poly.pdbx_strand_id
1 'polypeptide(L)'
;MVSMSARPVPPRIAYCAFPLDRASHLRRDAALLAAAEGAPSTRVVPVWQGRNLIRGGDSPAMVALAGEAARAAFAAAREKVFLGADNKGAWFAVDISQNPEADLAGVLAAAPAGAAFLELRAAGALMAGGDAALLACARGLVHWHGASRFCGACGAPTESRDGGHARRCTDTHCGRDHFPRTDPAVIMLL
;
A
#
# COMPACT_ATOMS: atom_id res chain seq x y z
N MET A 1 -42.45 -4.08 29.82
CA MET A 1 -41.02 -3.83 29.67
C MET A 1 -40.53 -4.68 28.51
N VAL A 2 -40.27 -4.06 27.35
CA VAL A 2 -39.76 -4.77 26.16
C VAL A 2 -38.24 -4.80 26.32
N SER A 3 -37.68 -6.00 26.50
CA SER A 3 -36.25 -6.23 26.53
C SER A 3 -35.67 -5.86 25.14
N MET A 4 -34.93 -4.77 25.06
CA MET A 4 -34.11 -4.46 23.86
C MET A 4 -32.98 -5.48 23.78
N SER A 5 -33.21 -6.53 22.98
CA SER A 5 -32.13 -7.46 22.58
C SER A 5 -31.03 -6.64 21.93
N ALA A 6 -29.82 -6.72 22.49
CA ALA A 6 -28.63 -6.10 21.92
C ALA A 6 -28.46 -6.60 20.46
N ARG A 7 -28.43 -5.67 19.49
CA ARG A 7 -28.11 -6.02 18.11
C ARG A 7 -26.78 -6.75 18.09
N PRO A 8 -26.68 -7.91 17.43
CA PRO A 8 -25.39 -8.59 17.29
C PRO A 8 -24.41 -7.65 16.61
N VAL A 9 -23.25 -7.44 17.22
CA VAL A 9 -22.14 -6.69 16.62
C VAL A 9 -21.75 -7.46 15.36
N PRO A 10 -21.78 -6.83 14.17
CA PRO A 10 -21.42 -7.53 12.96
C PRO A 10 -19.98 -8.05 13.09
N PRO A 11 -19.68 -9.24 12.55
CA PRO A 11 -18.32 -9.77 12.58
C PRO A 11 -17.36 -8.76 11.96
N ARG A 12 -16.21 -8.53 12.59
CA ARG A 12 -15.17 -7.68 12.03
C ARG A 12 -14.67 -8.33 10.75
N ILE A 13 -15.03 -7.73 9.60
CA ILE A 13 -14.52 -8.18 8.32
C ILE A 13 -13.10 -7.63 8.19
N ALA A 14 -12.12 -8.52 8.14
CA ALA A 14 -10.74 -8.13 7.91
C ALA A 14 -10.60 -7.40 6.56
N TYR A 15 -9.67 -6.45 6.49
CA TYR A 15 -9.34 -5.67 5.29
C TYR A 15 -10.39 -4.67 4.77
N CYS A 16 -11.50 -4.42 5.51
CA CYS A 16 -12.58 -3.55 5.03
C CYS A 16 -12.56 -2.12 5.57
N ALA A 17 -11.78 -1.82 6.61
CA ALA A 17 -11.77 -0.52 7.29
C ALA A 17 -10.59 0.35 6.82
N PHE A 18 -10.56 0.75 5.54
CA PHE A 18 -9.47 1.59 5.02
C PHE A 18 -9.45 2.95 5.75
N PRO A 19 -8.32 3.33 6.40
CA PRO A 19 -8.32 4.40 7.40
C PRO A 19 -8.04 5.81 6.83
N LEU A 20 -7.67 5.92 5.55
CA LEU A 20 -7.26 7.18 4.94
C LEU A 20 -8.34 7.73 4.00
N ASP A 21 -8.40 9.05 3.85
CA ASP A 21 -8.97 9.64 2.66
C ASP A 21 -8.09 9.27 1.46
N ARG A 22 -8.67 8.64 0.47
CA ARG A 22 -7.94 8.25 -0.74
C ARG A 22 -7.47 9.43 -1.59
N ALA A 23 -8.01 10.62 -1.35
CA ALA A 23 -7.66 11.89 -1.98
C ALA A 23 -7.38 11.74 -3.49
N SER A 24 -8.29 11.05 -4.19
CA SER A 24 -8.11 10.65 -5.59
C SER A 24 -7.92 11.82 -6.55
N HIS A 25 -8.46 12.98 -6.20
CA HIS A 25 -8.31 14.23 -6.94
C HIS A 25 -6.87 14.78 -6.95
N LEU A 26 -6.04 14.39 -5.96
CA LEU A 26 -4.64 14.83 -5.86
C LEU A 26 -3.67 13.96 -6.68
N ARG A 27 -4.08 12.77 -7.11
CA ARG A 27 -3.19 11.78 -7.75
C ARG A 27 -2.54 12.27 -9.05
N ARG A 28 -3.17 13.23 -9.73
CA ARG A 28 -2.68 13.79 -11.01
C ARG A 28 -1.78 15.01 -10.82
N ASP A 29 -1.69 15.53 -9.61
CA ASP A 29 -0.82 16.65 -9.29
C ASP A 29 0.58 16.15 -8.91
N ALA A 30 1.45 16.01 -9.90
CA ALA A 30 2.81 15.50 -9.70
C ALA A 30 3.65 16.43 -8.79
N ALA A 31 3.42 17.75 -8.85
CA ALA A 31 4.15 18.71 -8.02
C ALA A 31 3.76 18.57 -6.54
N LEU A 32 2.46 18.43 -6.28
CA LEU A 32 1.95 18.18 -4.93
C LEU A 32 2.46 16.86 -4.37
N LEU A 33 2.44 15.78 -5.17
CA LEU A 33 2.93 14.47 -4.73
C LEU A 33 4.43 14.51 -4.45
N ALA A 34 5.23 15.18 -5.29
CA ALA A 34 6.67 15.34 -5.04
C ALA A 34 6.95 16.15 -3.77
N ALA A 35 6.20 17.22 -3.53
CA ALA A 35 6.30 17.99 -2.28
C ALA A 35 5.93 17.14 -1.06
N ALA A 36 4.87 16.31 -1.18
CA ALA A 36 4.45 15.40 -0.13
C ALA A 36 5.50 14.32 0.19
N GLU A 37 6.22 13.78 -0.81
CA GLU A 37 7.31 12.82 -0.58
C GLU A 37 8.42 13.41 0.32
N GLY A 38 8.72 14.70 0.19
CA GLY A 38 9.71 15.42 0.99
C GLY A 38 9.23 15.86 2.38
N ALA A 39 7.94 15.82 2.65
CA ALA A 39 7.37 16.36 3.88
C ALA A 39 7.69 15.45 5.10
N PRO A 40 8.11 16.03 6.25
CA PRO A 40 8.45 15.24 7.44
C PRO A 40 7.25 14.49 8.04
N SER A 41 6.03 14.92 7.76
CA SER A 41 4.79 14.26 8.20
C SER A 41 4.41 13.05 7.36
N THR A 42 5.04 12.84 6.21
CA THR A 42 4.73 11.73 5.32
C THR A 42 5.04 10.38 5.95
N ARG A 43 4.17 9.43 5.72
CA ARG A 43 4.27 8.04 6.16
C ARG A 43 4.49 7.13 4.96
N VAL A 44 5.40 6.19 5.12
CA VAL A 44 5.76 5.24 4.06
C VAL A 44 5.55 3.82 4.55
N VAL A 45 4.83 3.05 3.78
CA VAL A 45 4.57 1.61 3.98
C VAL A 45 5.44 0.84 2.98
N PRO A 46 6.58 0.28 3.42
CA PRO A 46 7.43 -0.50 2.52
C PRO A 46 6.83 -1.87 2.24
N VAL A 47 6.97 -2.31 1.00
CA VAL A 47 6.65 -3.67 0.56
C VAL A 47 7.92 -4.28 -0.04
N TRP A 48 8.30 -5.44 0.46
CA TRP A 48 9.46 -6.20 0.02
C TRP A 48 9.07 -7.62 -0.35
N GLN A 49 9.25 -8.00 -1.61
CA GLN A 49 8.93 -9.34 -2.14
C GLN A 49 7.52 -9.83 -1.73
N GLY A 50 6.52 -8.93 -1.81
CA GLY A 50 5.13 -9.23 -1.46
C GLY A 50 4.85 -9.31 0.05
N ARG A 51 5.82 -9.00 0.91
CA ARG A 51 5.69 -8.93 2.37
C ARG A 51 5.56 -7.50 2.84
N ASN A 52 4.88 -7.29 3.95
CA ASN A 52 4.70 -5.98 4.58
C ASN A 52 5.54 -5.86 5.84
N LEU A 53 6.00 -4.66 6.18
CA LEU A 53 6.69 -4.39 7.43
C LEU A 53 5.67 -4.37 8.57
N ILE A 54 5.77 -5.35 9.46
CA ILE A 54 4.80 -5.60 10.54
C ILE A 54 5.59 -5.85 11.83
N ARG A 55 5.17 -5.23 12.93
CA ARG A 55 5.58 -5.65 14.26
C ARG A 55 4.76 -6.89 14.63
N GLY A 56 5.42 -8.03 14.80
CA GLY A 56 4.79 -9.29 15.13
C GLY A 56 4.31 -9.37 16.59
N GLY A 57 3.95 -10.59 17.05
CA GLY A 57 3.45 -10.88 18.38
C GLY A 57 1.95 -11.12 18.40
N ASP A 58 1.37 -11.17 19.63
CA ASP A 58 -0.07 -11.49 19.84
C ASP A 58 -1.01 -10.40 19.28
N SER A 59 -0.53 -9.18 19.14
CA SER A 59 -1.25 -8.05 18.55
C SER A 59 -0.39 -7.43 17.47
N PRO A 60 -0.32 -8.04 16.28
CA PRO A 60 0.49 -7.52 15.19
C PRO A 60 -0.03 -6.17 14.72
N ALA A 61 0.90 -5.27 14.39
CA ALA A 61 0.58 -3.92 13.97
C ALA A 61 1.40 -3.51 12.74
N MET A 62 0.81 -2.70 11.88
CA MET A 62 1.50 -2.08 10.75
C MET A 62 2.67 -1.21 11.24
N VAL A 63 3.80 -1.27 10.54
CA VAL A 63 4.91 -0.34 10.74
C VAL A 63 4.99 0.58 9.52
N ALA A 64 4.77 1.87 9.76
CA ALA A 64 4.98 2.91 8.78
C ALA A 64 6.25 3.70 9.13
N LEU A 65 7.09 3.94 8.12
CA LEU A 65 8.31 4.74 8.25
C LEU A 65 7.99 6.23 8.16
N ALA A 66 8.81 7.05 8.80
CA ALA A 66 8.68 8.50 8.78
C ALA A 66 10.07 9.16 8.74
N GLY A 67 10.13 10.46 8.45
CA GLY A 67 11.35 11.26 8.50
C GLY A 67 12.46 10.68 7.60
N GLU A 68 13.66 10.46 8.16
CA GLU A 68 14.81 9.96 7.41
C GLU A 68 14.62 8.54 6.88
N ALA A 69 13.99 7.66 7.67
CA ALA A 69 13.67 6.30 7.22
C ALA A 69 12.70 6.29 6.03
N ALA A 70 11.72 7.19 6.01
CA ALA A 70 10.83 7.34 4.86
C ALA A 70 11.58 7.83 3.62
N ARG A 71 12.49 8.81 3.78
CA ARG A 71 13.33 9.30 2.66
C ARG A 71 14.22 8.20 2.11
N ALA A 72 14.86 7.42 2.98
CA ALA A 72 15.68 6.28 2.56
C ALA A 72 14.85 5.23 1.79
N ALA A 73 13.64 4.93 2.26
CA ALA A 73 12.72 4.01 1.59
C ALA A 73 12.29 4.54 0.20
N PHE A 74 12.01 5.85 0.07
CA PHE A 74 11.74 6.47 -1.23
C PHE A 74 12.91 6.40 -2.20
N ALA A 75 14.13 6.61 -1.71
CA ALA A 75 15.35 6.53 -2.53
C ALA A 75 15.62 5.09 -3.02
N ALA A 76 15.28 4.10 -2.21
CA ALA A 76 15.44 2.68 -2.52
C ALA A 76 14.26 2.11 -3.35
N ALA A 77 13.21 2.89 -3.59
CA ALA A 77 11.98 2.39 -4.19
C ALA A 77 12.08 2.28 -5.71
N ARG A 78 11.64 1.14 -6.24
CA ARG A 78 11.39 0.95 -7.67
C ARG A 78 10.06 1.58 -8.11
N GLU A 79 9.05 1.49 -7.27
CA GLU A 79 7.72 2.06 -7.50
C GLU A 79 7.23 2.75 -6.24
N LYS A 80 6.47 3.83 -6.43
CA LYS A 80 5.88 4.63 -5.38
C LYS A 80 4.39 4.76 -5.66
N VAL A 81 3.57 4.53 -4.64
CA VAL A 81 2.12 4.60 -4.77
C VAL A 81 1.55 5.49 -3.68
N PHE A 82 0.88 6.55 -4.05
CA PHE A 82 0.13 7.39 -3.12
C PHE A 82 -1.12 6.67 -2.63
N LEU A 83 -1.20 6.36 -1.34
CA LEU A 83 -2.32 5.64 -0.75
C LEU A 83 -3.47 6.55 -0.35
N GLY A 84 -3.15 7.80 -0.03
CA GLY A 84 -4.09 8.80 0.47
C GLY A 84 -3.45 9.68 1.54
N ALA A 85 -4.30 10.35 2.32
CA ALA A 85 -3.87 11.23 3.39
C ALA A 85 -4.76 11.09 4.62
N ASP A 86 -4.23 11.47 5.78
CA ASP A 86 -4.96 11.70 7.00
C ASP A 86 -4.73 13.15 7.50
N ASN A 87 -5.19 13.47 8.69
CA ASN A 87 -5.00 14.78 9.29
C ASN A 87 -3.54 15.11 9.67
N LYS A 88 -2.62 14.15 9.53
CA LYS A 88 -1.19 14.31 9.85
C LYS A 88 -0.33 14.45 8.60
N GLY A 89 -0.74 13.86 7.48
CA GLY A 89 0.03 13.95 6.24
C GLY A 89 -0.31 12.89 5.21
N ALA A 90 0.53 12.83 4.19
CA ALA A 90 0.41 11.90 3.08
C ALA A 90 0.94 10.50 3.43
N TRP A 91 0.37 9.49 2.80
CA TRP A 91 0.75 8.09 2.94
C TRP A 91 1.11 7.50 1.59
N PHE A 92 2.24 6.83 1.52
CA PHE A 92 2.71 6.15 0.32
C PHE A 92 3.04 4.69 0.61
N ALA A 93 2.79 3.82 -0.37
CA ALA A 93 3.46 2.53 -0.45
C ALA A 93 4.69 2.65 -1.34
N VAL A 94 5.75 1.91 -1.01
CA VAL A 94 6.96 1.82 -1.83
C VAL A 94 7.35 0.37 -2.06
N ASP A 95 7.72 0.05 -3.29
CA ASP A 95 8.28 -1.25 -3.65
C ASP A 95 9.80 -1.22 -3.53
N ILE A 96 10.31 -1.91 -2.54
CA ILE A 96 11.77 -2.08 -2.32
C ILE A 96 12.22 -3.52 -2.61
N SER A 97 11.44 -4.29 -3.37
CA SER A 97 11.68 -5.72 -3.64
C SER A 97 12.95 -6.02 -4.44
N GLN A 98 13.50 -5.01 -5.11
CA GLN A 98 14.77 -5.13 -5.85
C GLN A 98 16.00 -5.14 -4.95
N ASN A 99 15.86 -4.69 -3.71
CA ASN A 99 17.00 -4.63 -2.78
C ASN A 99 17.20 -6.02 -2.17
N PRO A 100 18.46 -6.51 -2.09
CA PRO A 100 18.76 -7.75 -1.39
C PRO A 100 18.40 -7.62 0.10
N GLU A 101 18.16 -8.75 0.76
CA GLU A 101 17.78 -8.78 2.17
C GLU A 101 18.83 -8.08 3.08
N ALA A 102 20.10 -8.18 2.72
CA ALA A 102 21.19 -7.51 3.44
C ALA A 102 21.05 -5.98 3.49
N ASP A 103 20.43 -5.38 2.46
CA ASP A 103 20.27 -3.92 2.37
C ASP A 103 19.06 -3.41 3.14
N LEU A 104 18.22 -4.32 3.69
CA LEU A 104 17.07 -3.95 4.52
C LEU A 104 17.44 -3.57 5.95
N ALA A 105 18.72 -3.76 6.34
CA ALA A 105 19.18 -3.46 7.69
C ALA A 105 18.87 -2.02 8.12
N GLY A 106 19.01 -1.03 7.22
CA GLY A 106 18.68 0.37 7.50
C GLY A 106 17.18 0.60 7.74
N VAL A 107 16.32 -0.07 6.97
CA VAL A 107 14.87 -0.03 7.14
C VAL A 107 14.46 -0.68 8.47
N LEU A 108 15.04 -1.83 8.79
CA LEU A 108 14.73 -2.56 10.02
C LEU A 108 15.28 -1.85 11.27
N ALA A 109 16.45 -1.23 11.19
CA ALA A 109 17.02 -0.44 12.29
C ALA A 109 16.17 0.79 12.64
N ALA A 110 15.49 1.38 11.66
CA ALA A 110 14.56 2.50 11.86
C ALA A 110 13.16 2.07 12.32
N ALA A 111 12.87 0.78 12.31
CA ALA A 111 11.58 0.22 12.73
C ALA A 111 11.58 -0.13 14.23
N PRO A 112 10.41 -0.21 14.88
CA PRO A 112 10.30 -0.67 16.25
C PRO A 112 10.86 -2.09 16.44
N ALA A 113 11.35 -2.40 17.64
CA ALA A 113 11.79 -3.74 17.97
C ALA A 113 10.70 -4.79 17.66
N GLY A 114 11.10 -5.92 17.09
CA GLY A 114 10.20 -6.99 16.68
C GLY A 114 9.50 -6.75 15.33
N ALA A 115 9.86 -5.68 14.60
CA ALA A 115 9.38 -5.47 13.24
C ALA A 115 10.14 -6.35 12.25
N ALA A 116 9.41 -6.94 11.32
CA ALA A 116 9.96 -7.76 10.24
C ALA A 116 9.06 -7.70 9.00
N PHE A 117 9.59 -8.08 7.85
CA PHE A 117 8.79 -8.27 6.65
C PHE A 117 8.05 -9.61 6.72
N LEU A 118 6.75 -9.55 6.97
CA LEU A 118 5.89 -10.71 7.20
C LEU A 118 4.82 -10.85 6.10
N GLU A 119 4.37 -12.07 5.90
CA GLU A 119 3.20 -12.38 5.07
C GLU A 119 1.94 -11.79 5.70
N LEU A 120 1.24 -10.92 4.98
CA LEU A 120 0.02 -10.30 5.49
C LEU A 120 -1.08 -11.32 5.80
N ARG A 121 -1.12 -12.43 5.06
CA ARG A 121 -2.11 -13.50 5.30
C ARG A 121 -1.98 -14.11 6.70
N ALA A 122 -0.77 -14.19 7.24
CA ALA A 122 -0.52 -14.75 8.56
C ALA A 122 -0.90 -13.77 9.69
N ALA A 123 -0.72 -12.46 9.49
CA ALA A 123 -0.89 -11.45 10.51
C ALA A 123 -2.21 -10.67 10.42
N GLY A 124 -2.75 -10.51 9.22
CA GLY A 124 -3.81 -9.53 8.93
C GLY A 124 -5.13 -9.78 9.67
N ALA A 125 -5.49 -11.04 9.94
CA ALA A 125 -6.71 -11.36 10.68
C ALA A 125 -6.62 -10.95 12.16
N LEU A 126 -5.40 -10.85 12.72
CA LEU A 126 -5.13 -10.46 14.10
C LEU A 126 -4.88 -8.96 14.27
N MET A 127 -4.69 -8.24 13.16
CA MET A 127 -4.40 -6.80 13.15
C MET A 127 -5.66 -5.96 13.37
N ALA A 128 -5.46 -4.70 13.75
CA ALA A 128 -6.51 -3.69 13.64
C ALA A 128 -7.00 -3.61 12.18
N GLY A 129 -8.33 -3.53 11.97
CA GLY A 129 -8.93 -3.59 10.64
C GLY A 129 -8.40 -2.53 9.67
N GLY A 130 -8.09 -1.33 10.17
CA GLY A 130 -7.50 -0.25 9.37
C GLY A 130 -6.09 -0.57 8.88
N ASP A 131 -5.24 -1.11 9.74
CA ASP A 131 -3.88 -1.52 9.42
C ASP A 131 -3.89 -2.61 8.34
N ALA A 132 -4.69 -3.65 8.55
CA ALA A 132 -4.80 -4.76 7.62
C ALA A 132 -5.29 -4.29 6.23
N ALA A 133 -6.29 -3.40 6.18
CA ALA A 133 -6.81 -2.84 4.93
C ALA A 133 -5.77 -1.99 4.18
N LEU A 134 -5.01 -1.17 4.91
CA LEU A 134 -3.97 -0.34 4.32
C LEU A 134 -2.82 -1.17 3.76
N LEU A 135 -2.34 -2.17 4.52
CA LEU A 135 -1.31 -3.09 4.06
C LEU A 135 -1.76 -3.93 2.86
N ALA A 136 -3.01 -4.39 2.84
CA ALA A 136 -3.56 -5.12 1.70
C ALA A 136 -3.61 -4.25 0.44
N CYS A 137 -4.03 -3.00 0.57
CA CYS A 137 -4.04 -2.04 -0.53
C CYS A 137 -2.62 -1.77 -1.05
N ALA A 138 -1.66 -1.48 -0.16
CA ALA A 138 -0.26 -1.23 -0.50
C ALA A 138 0.34 -2.43 -1.25
N ARG A 139 0.22 -3.63 -0.69
CA ARG A 139 0.73 -4.86 -1.30
C ARG A 139 0.07 -5.15 -2.65
N GLY A 140 -1.25 -4.97 -2.75
CA GLY A 140 -1.99 -5.23 -3.99
C GLY A 140 -1.55 -4.31 -5.13
N LEU A 141 -1.37 -3.01 -4.85
CA LEU A 141 -0.91 -2.04 -5.85
C LEU A 141 0.55 -2.31 -6.27
N VAL A 142 1.45 -2.57 -5.32
CA VAL A 142 2.84 -2.93 -5.62
C VAL A 142 2.91 -4.21 -6.46
N HIS A 143 2.15 -5.23 -6.11
CA HIS A 143 2.07 -6.47 -6.89
C HIS A 143 1.58 -6.20 -8.32
N TRP A 144 0.53 -5.41 -8.47
CA TRP A 144 0.00 -5.04 -9.79
C TRP A 144 1.05 -4.30 -10.64
N HIS A 145 1.82 -3.37 -10.05
CA HIS A 145 2.92 -2.71 -10.74
C HIS A 145 3.97 -3.70 -11.25
N GLY A 146 4.32 -4.69 -10.43
CA GLY A 146 5.24 -5.75 -10.82
C GLY A 146 4.77 -6.59 -12.00
N ALA A 147 3.45 -6.89 -12.03
CA ALA A 147 2.81 -7.70 -13.06
C ALA A 147 2.46 -6.90 -14.34
N SER A 148 2.40 -5.56 -14.28
CA SER A 148 1.91 -4.71 -15.36
C SER A 148 3.02 -3.86 -16.01
N ARG A 149 4.26 -4.32 -15.98
CA ARG A 149 5.43 -3.60 -16.51
C ARG A 149 5.43 -3.43 -18.02
N PHE A 150 4.68 -4.27 -18.72
CA PHE A 150 4.53 -4.25 -20.17
C PHE A 150 3.07 -4.12 -20.58
N CYS A 151 2.84 -3.45 -21.69
CA CYS A 151 1.51 -3.25 -22.25
C CYS A 151 0.95 -4.57 -22.77
N GLY A 152 -0.21 -4.99 -22.28
CA GLY A 152 -0.88 -6.21 -22.74
C GLY A 152 -1.39 -6.15 -24.21
N ALA A 153 -1.35 -4.98 -24.85
CA ALA A 153 -1.80 -4.82 -26.21
C ALA A 153 -0.65 -4.84 -27.24
N CYS A 154 0.50 -4.19 -26.92
CA CYS A 154 1.60 -4.05 -27.89
C CYS A 154 2.95 -4.55 -27.35
N GLY A 155 3.03 -4.97 -26.09
CA GLY A 155 4.26 -5.46 -25.47
C GLY A 155 5.27 -4.38 -25.06
N ALA A 156 5.06 -3.12 -25.38
CA ALA A 156 5.96 -2.04 -25.01
C ALA A 156 5.97 -1.82 -23.48
N PRO A 157 7.04 -1.25 -22.90
CA PRO A 157 7.07 -0.90 -21.48
C PRO A 157 5.93 0.05 -21.09
N THR A 158 5.56 0.03 -19.82
CA THR A 158 4.60 0.97 -19.25
C THR A 158 5.26 1.81 -18.16
N GLU A 159 4.78 3.02 -17.96
CA GLU A 159 5.20 3.91 -16.89
C GLU A 159 4.08 4.19 -15.89
N SER A 160 4.46 4.44 -14.63
CA SER A 160 3.53 4.77 -13.55
C SER A 160 2.94 6.17 -13.74
N ARG A 161 1.63 6.31 -13.49
CA ARG A 161 0.87 7.56 -13.59
C ARG A 161 -0.10 7.67 -12.41
N ASP A 162 -0.69 8.86 -12.26
CA ASP A 162 -1.76 9.14 -11.29
C ASP A 162 -1.39 8.66 -9.87
N GLY A 163 -0.20 9.05 -9.38
CA GLY A 163 0.28 8.65 -8.07
C GLY A 163 0.40 7.13 -7.87
N GLY A 164 0.67 6.37 -8.93
CA GLY A 164 0.78 4.91 -8.90
C GLY A 164 -0.57 4.17 -9.05
N HIS A 165 -1.65 4.86 -9.42
CA HIS A 165 -2.96 4.23 -9.62
C HIS A 165 -3.29 3.92 -11.08
N ALA A 166 -2.42 4.29 -12.00
CA ALA A 166 -2.47 3.95 -13.41
C ALA A 166 -1.08 3.65 -13.95
N ARG A 167 -1.00 2.92 -15.04
CA ARG A 167 0.21 2.80 -15.85
C ARG A 167 -0.14 3.14 -17.29
N ARG A 168 0.75 3.80 -18.00
CA ARG A 168 0.57 4.18 -19.41
C ARG A 168 1.61 3.53 -20.28
N CYS A 169 1.17 3.01 -21.42
CA CYS A 169 2.07 2.48 -22.44
C CYS A 169 2.98 3.60 -22.98
N THR A 170 4.28 3.33 -23.07
CA THR A 170 5.27 4.30 -23.56
C THR A 170 5.34 4.38 -25.08
N ASP A 171 4.75 3.42 -25.80
CA ASP A 171 4.61 3.47 -27.25
C ASP A 171 3.59 4.54 -27.63
N THR A 172 4.04 5.54 -28.40
CA THR A 172 3.22 6.70 -28.82
C THR A 172 2.03 6.33 -29.72
N HIS A 173 2.13 5.23 -30.46
CA HIS A 173 1.04 4.74 -31.31
C HIS A 173 0.00 3.93 -30.51
N CYS A 174 0.39 3.38 -29.38
CA CYS A 174 -0.49 2.62 -28.50
C CYS A 174 -1.09 3.50 -27.41
N GLY A 175 -0.26 4.13 -26.58
CA GLY A 175 -0.65 5.09 -25.55
C GLY A 175 -1.70 4.62 -24.53
N ARG A 176 -1.97 3.30 -24.43
CA ARG A 176 -3.04 2.75 -23.57
C ARG A 176 -2.75 2.96 -22.11
N ASP A 177 -3.80 3.31 -21.36
CA ASP A 177 -3.79 3.31 -19.92
C ASP A 177 -4.20 1.94 -19.38
N HIS A 178 -3.56 1.53 -18.29
CA HIS A 178 -3.81 0.29 -17.56
C HIS A 178 -4.14 0.63 -16.11
N PHE A 179 -5.11 -0.09 -15.54
CA PHE A 179 -5.60 0.14 -14.18
C PHE A 179 -5.59 -1.17 -13.39
N PRO A 180 -5.43 -1.14 -12.05
CA PRO A 180 -5.64 -2.31 -11.22
C PRO A 180 -7.07 -2.81 -11.39
N ARG A 181 -7.24 -4.14 -11.51
CA ARG A 181 -8.58 -4.73 -11.48
C ARG A 181 -9.06 -4.86 -10.05
N THR A 182 -10.27 -4.37 -9.81
CA THR A 182 -10.96 -4.42 -8.52
C THR A 182 -12.37 -4.98 -8.73
N ASP A 183 -12.45 -6.17 -9.32
CA ASP A 183 -13.73 -6.81 -9.60
C ASP A 183 -14.40 -7.25 -8.28
N PRO A 184 -15.69 -6.96 -8.06
CA PRO A 184 -16.42 -7.46 -6.92
C PRO A 184 -16.60 -8.99 -7.06
N ALA A 185 -16.44 -9.70 -5.95
CA ALA A 185 -16.72 -11.12 -5.87
C ALA A 185 -17.80 -11.38 -4.82
N VAL A 186 -18.75 -12.23 -5.14
CA VAL A 186 -19.82 -12.66 -4.23
C VAL A 186 -19.86 -14.18 -4.15
N ILE A 187 -20.17 -14.69 -2.96
CA ILE A 187 -20.47 -16.10 -2.71
C ILE A 187 -21.90 -16.15 -2.22
N MET A 188 -22.73 -16.93 -2.89
CA MET A 188 -24.11 -17.17 -2.48
C MET A 188 -24.26 -18.62 -2.05
N LEU A 189 -24.88 -18.83 -0.87
CA LEU A 189 -25.39 -20.11 -0.42
C LEU A 189 -26.87 -20.16 -0.75
N LEU A 190 -27.30 -21.20 -1.47
CA LEU A 190 -28.69 -21.51 -1.79
C LEU A 190 -29.20 -22.61 -0.87
#